data_a2dfde731554bc5e3f6c988415ac46c1
#
_entry.id   a2dfde731554bc5e3f6c988415ac46c1
#
_cell.length_a   1.000
_cell.length_b   1.000
_cell.length_c   1.000
_cell.angle_alpha   90.00
_cell.angle_beta   90.00
_cell.angle_gamma   90.00
#
_symmetry.space_group_name_H-M   'P 1'
#
loop_
_entity.id
_entity.type
_entity.pdbx_description
1 polymer ?
#
loop_
_entity_poly.entity_id
_entity_poly.type
_entity_poly.pdbx_seq_one_letter_code
_entity_poly.pdbx_strand_id
1 'polypeptide(L)'
;VLAIGNPFSLTSTVTAGIVSAKARSLGATGGIESFIQTDAAINPGNSGGALVNTNGELVGINAMIYSQTGSYAGYGFAIPTTIMNKVVEDLKNFGTVQRALLGITATDVSTKIDMEKEKGKDVDYGTVTGIYVNEVTADGAAAEAGLQEGDVIIERNGKKIDKFGQLSEYLATHK
;
A
#
# COMPACT_ATOMS: atom_id res chain seq x y z
N VAL A 1 16.40 7.55 3.80
CA VAL A 1 16.55 6.19 3.25
C VAL A 1 17.49 6.19 2.07
N LEU A 2 18.06 5.03 1.78
CA LEU A 2 18.94 4.82 0.63
C LEU A 2 18.32 3.71 -0.23
N ALA A 3 18.14 3.99 -1.52
CA ALA A 3 17.71 2.98 -2.48
C ALA A 3 18.95 2.46 -3.23
N ILE A 4 19.14 1.14 -3.19
CA ILE A 4 20.31 0.44 -3.71
C ILE A 4 19.86 -0.43 -4.89
N GLY A 5 20.64 -0.42 -5.96
CA GLY A 5 20.37 -1.25 -7.14
C GLY A 5 21.40 -1.05 -8.25
N ASN A 6 21.11 -1.61 -9.43
CA ASN A 6 21.95 -1.55 -10.62
C ASN A 6 21.21 -0.90 -11.80
N PRO A 7 20.80 0.39 -11.71
CA PRO A 7 20.12 1.06 -12.80
C PRO A 7 21.06 1.21 -14.00
N PHE A 8 20.52 1.06 -15.21
CA PHE A 8 21.24 1.25 -16.48
C PHE A 8 22.53 0.41 -16.63
N SER A 9 22.56 -0.78 -16.02
CA SER A 9 23.74 -1.65 -15.97
C SER A 9 24.96 -1.02 -15.25
N LEU A 10 24.74 0.05 -14.50
CA LEU A 10 25.74 0.64 -13.61
C LEU A 10 25.79 -0.17 -12.31
N THR A 11 26.94 -0.71 -11.98
CA THR A 11 27.12 -1.50 -10.75
C THR A 11 27.03 -0.63 -9.51
N SER A 12 26.29 -1.13 -8.49
CA SER A 12 26.29 -0.56 -7.14
C SER A 12 25.86 0.91 -7.05
N THR A 13 24.78 1.28 -7.71
CA THR A 13 24.22 2.62 -7.60
C THR A 13 23.39 2.76 -6.30
N VAL A 14 23.64 3.86 -5.60
CA VAL A 14 22.89 4.25 -4.40
C VAL A 14 22.30 5.64 -4.61
N THR A 15 21.00 5.76 -4.33
CA THR A 15 20.32 7.06 -4.29
C THR A 15 19.79 7.32 -2.89
N ALA A 16 19.77 8.58 -2.46
CA ALA A 16 19.33 8.99 -1.13
C ALA A 16 18.04 9.81 -1.20
N GLY A 17 17.21 9.68 -0.18
CA GLY A 17 15.97 10.43 -0.02
C GLY A 17 15.36 10.20 1.36
N ILE A 18 14.09 10.62 1.51
CA ILE A 18 13.31 10.43 2.74
C ILE A 18 12.15 9.47 2.51
N VAL A 19 11.53 9.00 3.59
CA VAL A 19 10.20 8.40 3.55
C VAL A 19 9.18 9.52 3.43
N SER A 20 8.58 9.67 2.26
CA SER A 20 7.58 10.72 1.97
C SER A 20 6.20 10.36 2.48
N ALA A 21 5.85 9.06 2.48
CA ALA A 21 4.61 8.54 3.05
C ALA A 21 4.71 7.04 3.33
N LYS A 22 3.76 6.53 4.12
CA LYS A 22 3.54 5.09 4.36
C LYS A 22 2.13 4.70 3.97
N ALA A 23 1.91 3.40 3.81
CA ALA A 23 0.60 2.82 3.49
C ALA A 23 -0.04 3.42 2.23
N ARG A 24 0.76 3.69 1.19
CA ARG A 24 0.25 4.18 -0.09
C ARG A 24 -0.37 3.04 -0.89
N SER A 25 -1.60 3.26 -1.34
CA SER A 25 -2.25 2.47 -2.38
C SER A 25 -2.32 3.29 -3.66
N LEU A 26 -1.99 2.67 -4.78
CA LEU A 26 -1.97 3.31 -6.10
C LEU A 26 -3.09 2.78 -7.00
N GLY A 27 -3.76 1.70 -6.60
CA GLY A 27 -4.74 0.99 -7.42
C GLY A 27 -4.13 0.37 -8.69
N ALA A 28 -2.80 0.22 -8.72
CA ALA A 28 -2.07 -0.15 -9.94
C ALA A 28 -1.88 -1.65 -10.11
N THR A 29 -1.83 -2.41 -9.01
CA THR A 29 -1.43 -3.83 -9.04
C THR A 29 -2.60 -4.80 -8.92
N GLY A 30 -3.80 -4.33 -8.59
CA GLY A 30 -4.97 -5.16 -8.32
C GLY A 30 -4.80 -6.10 -7.11
N GLY A 31 -3.74 -5.89 -6.33
CA GLY A 31 -3.38 -6.69 -5.18
C GLY A 31 -3.27 -5.88 -3.89
N ILE A 32 -2.54 -6.42 -2.92
CA ILE A 32 -2.27 -5.74 -1.66
C ILE A 32 -1.27 -4.62 -1.91
N GLU A 33 -1.72 -3.39 -1.70
CA GLU A 33 -0.91 -2.20 -1.83
C GLU A 33 -0.81 -1.48 -0.49
N SER A 34 0.38 -1.45 0.08
CA SER A 34 0.74 -0.65 1.25
C SER A 34 2.21 -0.24 1.10
N PHE A 35 2.48 0.63 0.12
CA PHE A 35 3.84 1.01 -0.22
C PHE A 35 4.42 2.05 0.74
N ILE A 36 5.74 1.97 0.92
CA ILE A 36 6.56 3.10 1.39
C ILE A 36 6.79 3.99 0.18
N GLN A 37 6.38 5.25 0.27
CA GLN A 37 6.72 6.28 -0.73
C GLN A 37 8.03 6.95 -0.33
N THR A 38 8.91 7.15 -1.30
CA THR A 38 10.21 7.84 -1.12
C THR A 38 10.51 8.77 -2.30
N ASP A 39 11.27 9.80 -2.05
CA ASP A 39 11.86 10.67 -3.07
C ASP A 39 13.30 10.28 -3.41
N ALA A 40 13.82 9.17 -2.84
CA ALA A 40 15.03 8.53 -3.35
C ALA A 40 14.79 8.09 -4.80
N ALA A 41 15.68 8.46 -5.72
CA ALA A 41 15.47 8.19 -7.14
C ALA A 41 15.44 6.68 -7.43
N ILE A 42 14.29 6.21 -7.90
CA ILE A 42 14.08 4.84 -8.40
C ILE A 42 14.03 4.92 -9.93
N ASN A 43 14.85 4.12 -10.58
CA ASN A 43 14.92 4.02 -12.04
C ASN A 43 14.93 2.54 -12.45
N PRO A 44 14.68 2.22 -13.72
CA PRO A 44 14.83 0.86 -14.22
C PRO A 44 16.20 0.27 -13.84
N GLY A 45 16.19 -0.86 -13.11
CA GLY A 45 17.37 -1.52 -12.56
C GLY A 45 17.53 -1.39 -11.03
N ASN A 46 16.81 -0.44 -10.37
CA ASN A 46 16.72 -0.43 -8.91
C ASN A 46 15.59 -1.32 -8.40
N SER A 47 14.59 -1.62 -9.21
CA SER A 47 13.47 -2.49 -8.82
C SER A 47 13.98 -3.87 -8.42
N GLY A 48 13.51 -4.40 -7.30
CA GLY A 48 14.01 -5.60 -6.64
C GLY A 48 15.22 -5.34 -5.72
N GLY A 49 15.83 -4.17 -5.78
CA GLY A 49 16.91 -3.74 -4.90
C GLY A 49 16.43 -3.30 -3.52
N ALA A 50 17.35 -3.13 -2.60
CA ALA A 50 17.06 -2.77 -1.22
C ALA A 50 16.72 -1.30 -1.06
N LEU A 51 15.73 -1.00 -0.22
CA LEU A 51 15.56 0.29 0.45
C LEU A 51 16.02 0.13 1.90
N VAL A 52 17.05 0.86 2.31
CA VAL A 52 17.61 0.76 3.67
C VAL A 52 17.49 2.10 4.42
N ASN A 53 17.52 2.04 5.75
CA ASN A 53 17.63 3.24 6.58
C ASN A 53 19.09 3.67 6.76
N THR A 54 19.34 4.71 7.53
CA THR A 54 20.68 5.24 7.81
C THR A 54 21.57 4.32 8.65
N ASN A 55 20.98 3.30 9.29
CA ASN A 55 21.72 2.28 10.04
C ASN A 55 22.10 1.07 9.14
N GLY A 56 21.69 1.08 7.85
CA GLY A 56 21.89 -0.04 6.93
C GLY A 56 20.85 -1.15 7.08
N GLU A 57 19.78 -0.94 7.86
CA GLU A 57 18.71 -1.93 8.05
C GLU A 57 17.75 -1.89 6.87
N LEU A 58 17.35 -3.05 6.37
CA LEU A 58 16.38 -3.19 5.28
C LEU A 58 15.00 -2.75 5.76
N VAL A 59 14.42 -1.74 5.11
CA VAL A 59 13.07 -1.24 5.39
C VAL A 59 12.08 -1.57 4.28
N GLY A 60 12.55 -1.88 3.08
CA GLY A 60 11.70 -2.28 1.97
C GLY A 60 12.47 -2.78 0.75
N ILE A 61 11.71 -3.23 -0.24
CA ILE A 61 12.21 -3.62 -1.57
C ILE A 61 11.70 -2.60 -2.58
N ASN A 62 12.60 -1.96 -3.33
CA ASN A 62 12.24 -1.02 -4.38
C ASN A 62 11.37 -1.71 -5.43
N ALA A 63 10.22 -1.15 -5.75
CA ALA A 63 9.25 -1.80 -6.62
C ALA A 63 8.99 -1.04 -7.90
N MET A 64 8.54 0.20 -7.79
CA MET A 64 8.06 0.98 -8.95
C MET A 64 8.20 2.49 -8.72
N ILE A 65 7.94 3.25 -9.78
CA ILE A 65 7.70 4.70 -9.75
C ILE A 65 6.26 5.00 -10.18
N TYR A 66 5.71 6.10 -9.70
CA TYR A 66 4.53 6.72 -10.31
C TYR A 66 5.01 7.84 -11.24
N SER A 67 4.71 7.70 -12.52
CA SER A 67 5.15 8.65 -13.53
C SER A 67 4.22 8.64 -14.73
N GLN A 68 3.88 9.82 -15.24
CA GLN A 68 3.11 9.96 -16.47
C GLN A 68 3.97 9.77 -17.74
N THR A 69 5.28 9.95 -17.60
CA THR A 69 6.25 9.89 -18.73
C THR A 69 7.11 8.64 -18.74
N GLY A 70 6.98 7.78 -17.70
CA GLY A 70 7.86 6.62 -17.49
C GLY A 70 9.22 6.98 -16.86
N SER A 71 9.51 8.27 -16.67
CA SER A 71 10.73 8.74 -16.00
C SER A 71 10.45 9.07 -14.54
N TYR A 72 11.48 8.93 -13.68
CA TYR A 72 11.38 9.29 -12.27
C TYR A 72 10.98 10.77 -12.10
N ALA A 73 9.94 11.03 -11.32
CA ALA A 73 9.37 12.35 -11.07
C ALA A 73 9.24 12.67 -9.55
N GLY A 74 10.08 12.07 -8.70
CA GLY A 74 10.03 12.27 -7.25
C GLY A 74 9.11 11.31 -6.50
N TYR A 75 8.51 10.33 -7.16
CA TYR A 75 7.58 9.37 -6.55
C TYR A 75 8.08 7.94 -6.78
N GLY A 76 8.91 7.47 -5.87
CA GLY A 76 9.35 6.07 -5.79
C GLY A 76 8.52 5.31 -4.74
N PHE A 77 8.36 4.00 -4.95
CA PHE A 77 7.58 3.13 -4.07
C PHE A 77 8.35 1.84 -3.78
N ALA A 78 8.32 1.44 -2.50
CA ALA A 78 8.93 0.21 -2.03
C ALA A 78 7.93 -0.64 -1.25
N ILE A 79 8.06 -1.96 -1.37
CA ILE A 79 7.29 -2.93 -0.59
C ILE A 79 7.90 -2.99 0.80
N PRO A 80 7.11 -2.75 1.88
CA PRO A 80 7.63 -2.81 3.26
C PRO A 80 8.14 -4.20 3.63
N THR A 81 9.15 -4.26 4.51
CA THR A 81 9.69 -5.53 5.03
C THR A 81 8.65 -6.35 5.78
N THR A 82 7.65 -5.73 6.39
CA THR A 82 6.52 -6.43 7.05
C THR A 82 5.78 -7.34 6.08
N ILE A 83 5.44 -6.83 4.90
CA ILE A 83 4.79 -7.61 3.83
C ILE A 83 5.78 -8.61 3.22
N MET A 84 7.00 -8.18 2.92
CA MET A 84 8.04 -9.04 2.35
C MET A 84 8.29 -10.28 3.20
N ASN A 85 8.50 -10.12 4.51
CA ASN A 85 8.79 -11.23 5.41
C ASN A 85 7.67 -12.27 5.40
N LYS A 86 6.41 -11.82 5.49
CA LYS A 86 5.25 -12.72 5.44
C LYS A 86 5.19 -13.51 4.12
N VAL A 87 5.38 -12.83 3.00
CA VAL A 87 5.40 -13.47 1.67
C VAL A 87 6.52 -14.51 1.56
N VAL A 88 7.74 -14.17 2.02
CA VAL A 88 8.89 -15.09 2.00
C VAL A 88 8.63 -16.31 2.89
N GLU A 89 8.10 -16.11 4.09
CA GLU A 89 7.76 -17.20 5.01
C GLU A 89 6.70 -18.13 4.41
N ASP A 90 5.64 -17.59 3.81
CA ASP A 90 4.61 -18.38 3.17
C ASP A 90 5.17 -19.21 2.01
N LEU A 91 5.94 -18.58 1.14
CA LEU A 91 6.56 -19.28 0.00
C LEU A 91 7.49 -20.40 0.46
N LYS A 92 8.26 -20.20 1.53
CA LYS A 92 9.14 -21.24 2.11
C LYS A 92 8.35 -22.39 2.73
N ASN A 93 7.23 -22.10 3.40
CA ASN A 93 6.51 -23.10 4.18
C ASN A 93 5.43 -23.81 3.37
N PHE A 94 4.80 -23.12 2.41
CA PHE A 94 3.61 -23.60 1.69
C PHE A 94 3.78 -23.59 0.16
N GLY A 95 4.84 -22.99 -0.38
CA GLY A 95 5.00 -22.81 -1.82
C GLY A 95 4.04 -21.78 -2.44
N THR A 96 3.10 -21.24 -1.66
CA THR A 96 2.09 -20.25 -2.09
C THR A 96 1.88 -19.22 -0.99
N VAL A 97 1.53 -17.98 -1.39
CA VAL A 97 1.24 -16.91 -0.44
C VAL A 97 -0.18 -17.06 0.10
N GLN A 98 -0.32 -17.18 1.41
CA GLN A 98 -1.61 -17.20 2.11
C GLN A 98 -2.07 -15.76 2.33
N ARG A 99 -3.31 -15.43 1.94
CA ARG A 99 -3.86 -14.08 2.07
C ARG A 99 -5.23 -14.12 2.72
N ALA A 100 -5.43 -13.30 3.74
CA ALA A 100 -6.77 -13.01 4.23
C ALA A 100 -7.50 -12.11 3.23
N LEU A 101 -8.74 -12.46 2.91
CA LEU A 101 -9.62 -11.66 2.07
C LEU A 101 -10.84 -11.25 2.91
N LEU A 102 -11.12 -9.95 2.95
CA LEU A 102 -12.30 -9.44 3.64
C LEU A 102 -13.56 -9.53 2.76
N GLY A 103 -13.39 -9.48 1.44
CA GLY A 103 -14.51 -9.48 0.50
C GLY A 103 -15.20 -8.11 0.41
N ILE A 104 -14.44 -7.04 0.31
CA ILE A 104 -14.96 -5.68 0.09
C ILE A 104 -14.21 -4.98 -1.03
N THR A 105 -14.88 -4.04 -1.69
CA THR A 105 -14.22 -2.94 -2.40
C THR A 105 -14.35 -1.68 -1.56
N ALA A 106 -13.30 -0.91 -1.44
CA ALA A 106 -13.27 0.23 -0.53
C ALA A 106 -12.37 1.36 -1.02
N THR A 107 -12.62 2.56 -0.51
CA THR A 107 -11.90 3.79 -0.85
C THR A 107 -11.61 4.58 0.42
N ASP A 108 -10.50 5.30 0.49
CA ASP A 108 -10.25 6.24 1.59
C ASP A 108 -11.39 7.26 1.67
N VAL A 109 -11.89 7.56 2.87
CA VAL A 109 -13.00 8.52 3.07
C VAL A 109 -12.67 9.87 2.46
N SER A 110 -11.45 10.37 2.63
CA SER A 110 -11.01 11.63 2.02
C SER A 110 -11.15 11.61 0.49
N THR A 111 -10.71 10.54 -0.15
CA THR A 111 -10.85 10.37 -1.61
C THR A 111 -12.32 10.31 -2.02
N LYS A 112 -13.16 9.60 -1.25
CA LYS A 112 -14.60 9.52 -1.52
C LYS A 112 -15.27 10.89 -1.42
N ILE A 113 -14.93 11.69 -0.42
CA ILE A 113 -15.41 13.07 -0.27
C ILE A 113 -15.02 13.91 -1.50
N ASP A 114 -13.76 13.84 -1.92
CA ASP A 114 -13.28 14.61 -3.08
C ASP A 114 -14.03 14.20 -4.37
N MET A 115 -14.23 12.91 -4.60
CA MET A 115 -14.99 12.39 -5.74
C MET A 115 -16.45 12.86 -5.75
N GLU A 116 -17.11 12.93 -4.58
CA GLU A 116 -18.50 13.41 -4.50
C GLU A 116 -18.58 14.93 -4.68
N LYS A 117 -17.59 15.69 -4.18
CA LYS A 117 -17.49 17.15 -4.43
C LYS A 117 -17.31 17.47 -5.91
N GLU A 118 -16.50 16.70 -6.63
CA GLU A 118 -16.35 16.86 -8.09
C GLU A 118 -17.68 16.65 -8.85
N LYS A 119 -18.58 15.83 -8.29
CA LYS A 119 -19.94 15.62 -8.81
C LYS A 119 -20.94 16.69 -8.32
N GLY A 120 -20.48 17.71 -7.59
CA GLY A 120 -21.33 18.77 -7.03
C GLY A 120 -22.13 18.35 -5.80
N LYS A 121 -21.76 17.25 -5.13
CA LYS A 121 -22.42 16.78 -3.91
C LYS A 121 -21.56 17.11 -2.70
N ASP A 122 -22.20 17.68 -1.68
CA ASP A 122 -21.61 17.85 -0.35
C ASP A 122 -22.06 16.68 0.54
N VAL A 123 -21.11 15.86 0.98
CA VAL A 123 -21.38 14.64 1.75
C VAL A 123 -20.62 14.68 3.07
N ASP A 124 -21.27 14.25 4.14
CA ASP A 124 -20.65 14.04 5.44
C ASP A 124 -20.78 12.58 5.85
N TYR A 125 -19.62 11.93 6.02
CA TYR A 125 -19.53 10.55 6.50
C TYR A 125 -19.25 10.46 8.00
N GLY A 126 -19.38 11.57 8.76
CA GLY A 126 -19.09 11.66 10.19
C GLY A 126 -17.58 11.64 10.51
N THR A 127 -16.73 11.53 9.51
CA THR A 127 -15.27 11.55 9.63
C THR A 127 -14.65 11.93 8.29
N VAL A 128 -13.43 12.47 8.34
CA VAL A 128 -12.60 12.75 7.14
C VAL A 128 -11.51 11.71 6.92
N THR A 129 -11.37 10.76 7.83
CA THR A 129 -10.42 9.65 7.76
C THR A 129 -11.14 8.31 7.90
N GLY A 130 -10.49 7.23 7.51
CA GLY A 130 -11.06 5.89 7.52
C GLY A 130 -11.29 5.35 6.12
N ILE A 131 -11.97 4.21 6.05
CA ILE A 131 -12.18 3.45 4.82
C ILE A 131 -13.66 3.33 4.55
N TYR A 132 -14.15 3.93 3.47
CA TYR A 132 -15.52 3.80 3.01
C TYR A 132 -15.71 2.50 2.23
N VAL A 133 -16.67 1.68 2.63
CA VAL A 133 -17.03 0.42 1.97
C VAL A 133 -17.93 0.73 0.76
N ASN A 134 -17.41 0.52 -0.45
CA ASN A 134 -18.19 0.74 -1.68
C ASN A 134 -19.07 -0.46 -2.02
N GLU A 135 -18.57 -1.67 -1.78
CA GLU A 135 -19.26 -2.91 -2.07
C GLU A 135 -18.84 -4.00 -1.09
N VAL A 136 -19.73 -4.95 -0.81
CA VAL A 136 -19.46 -6.14 -0.02
C VAL A 136 -19.78 -7.38 -0.86
N THR A 137 -18.82 -8.31 -0.98
CA THR A 137 -19.01 -9.58 -1.67
C THR A 137 -19.97 -10.47 -0.88
N ALA A 138 -21.02 -10.96 -1.52
CA ALA A 138 -22.15 -11.64 -0.86
C ALA A 138 -21.73 -12.84 0.03
N ASP A 139 -20.73 -13.62 -0.41
CA ASP A 139 -20.24 -14.80 0.32
C ASP A 139 -18.87 -14.56 0.97
N GLY A 140 -18.53 -13.29 1.23
CA GLY A 140 -17.25 -12.88 1.83
C GLY A 140 -17.32 -12.74 3.35
N ALA A 141 -16.16 -12.80 4.00
CA ALA A 141 -16.04 -12.65 5.46
C ALA A 141 -16.67 -11.35 5.99
N ALA A 142 -16.62 -10.28 5.21
CA ALA A 142 -17.26 -9.00 5.57
C ALA A 142 -18.79 -9.12 5.61
N ALA A 143 -19.39 -9.81 4.64
CA ALA A 143 -20.85 -10.04 4.61
C ALA A 143 -21.30 -10.90 5.78
N GLU A 144 -20.56 -11.98 6.08
CA GLU A 144 -20.82 -12.85 7.24
C GLU A 144 -20.71 -12.08 8.57
N ALA A 145 -19.79 -11.10 8.65
CA ALA A 145 -19.62 -10.23 9.81
C ALA A 145 -20.65 -9.11 9.90
N GLY A 146 -21.52 -8.92 8.88
CA GLY A 146 -22.57 -7.91 8.85
C GLY A 146 -22.14 -6.55 8.34
N LEU A 147 -20.94 -6.41 7.72
CA LEU A 147 -20.57 -5.19 7.03
C LEU A 147 -21.49 -4.96 5.82
N GLN A 148 -21.79 -3.70 5.56
CA GLN A 148 -22.66 -3.26 4.48
C GLN A 148 -21.99 -2.17 3.62
N GLU A 149 -22.48 -2.01 2.40
CA GLU A 149 -22.16 -0.85 1.58
C GLU A 149 -22.54 0.45 2.33
N GLY A 150 -21.65 1.43 2.31
CA GLY A 150 -21.82 2.70 3.02
C GLY A 150 -21.20 2.73 4.41
N ASP A 151 -20.80 1.61 4.98
CA ASP A 151 -20.07 1.58 6.24
C ASP A 151 -18.71 2.29 6.13
N VAL A 152 -18.26 2.87 7.24
CA VAL A 152 -16.93 3.46 7.36
C VAL A 152 -16.13 2.75 8.43
N ILE A 153 -15.05 2.08 8.02
CA ILE A 153 -14.12 1.40 8.92
C ILE A 153 -13.14 2.45 9.45
N ILE A 154 -13.19 2.72 10.75
CA ILE A 154 -12.36 3.72 11.43
C ILE A 154 -11.36 3.11 12.40
N GLU A 155 -11.56 1.84 12.77
CA GLU A 155 -10.73 1.16 13.77
C GLU A 155 -10.65 -0.33 13.50
N ARG A 156 -9.53 -0.92 13.90
CA ARG A 156 -9.29 -2.36 13.89
C ARG A 156 -8.53 -2.77 15.14
N ASN A 157 -9.10 -3.67 15.93
CA ASN A 157 -8.48 -4.19 17.17
C ASN A 157 -7.97 -3.05 18.09
N GLY A 158 -8.76 -1.99 18.28
CA GLY A 158 -8.40 -0.83 19.11
C GLY A 158 -7.38 0.13 18.49
N LYS A 159 -7.01 -0.07 17.21
CA LYS A 159 -6.09 0.82 16.48
C LYS A 159 -6.83 1.55 15.39
N LYS A 160 -6.72 2.88 15.37
CA LYS A 160 -7.28 3.71 14.31
C LYS A 160 -6.76 3.31 12.94
N ILE A 161 -7.66 3.34 11.96
CA ILE A 161 -7.36 3.18 10.54
C ILE A 161 -7.78 4.47 9.84
N ASP A 162 -6.83 5.11 9.17
CA ASP A 162 -7.07 6.34 8.44
C ASP A 162 -7.11 6.13 6.92
N LYS A 163 -6.51 5.03 6.42
CA LYS A 163 -6.33 4.75 5.00
C LYS A 163 -6.45 3.27 4.67
N PHE A 164 -6.94 2.96 3.48
CA PHE A 164 -7.09 1.61 2.97
C PHE A 164 -5.78 0.81 2.94
N GLY A 165 -4.64 1.47 2.65
CA GLY A 165 -3.33 0.82 2.68
C GLY A 165 -2.97 0.18 4.03
N GLN A 166 -3.45 0.76 5.16
CA GLN A 166 -3.23 0.18 6.50
C GLN A 166 -4.04 -1.13 6.70
N LEU A 167 -5.26 -1.18 6.17
CA LEU A 167 -6.06 -2.41 6.18
C LEU A 167 -5.44 -3.47 5.26
N SER A 168 -5.01 -3.07 4.06
CA SER A 168 -4.34 -3.94 3.11
C SER A 168 -3.06 -4.56 3.69
N GLU A 169 -2.23 -3.77 4.38
CA GLU A 169 -1.04 -4.27 5.08
C GLU A 169 -1.41 -5.30 6.16
N TYR A 170 -2.46 -5.03 6.93
CA TYR A 170 -2.92 -5.98 7.93
C TYR A 170 -3.36 -7.31 7.31
N LEU A 171 -4.21 -7.26 6.29
CA LEU A 171 -4.68 -8.45 5.58
C LEU A 171 -3.51 -9.21 4.92
N ALA A 172 -2.50 -8.48 4.42
CA ALA A 172 -1.30 -9.06 3.84
C ALA A 172 -0.47 -9.88 4.83
N THR A 173 -0.52 -9.53 6.11
CA THR A 173 0.31 -10.13 7.17
C THR A 173 -0.44 -11.15 8.04
N HIS A 174 -1.73 -11.37 7.76
CA HIS A 174 -2.59 -12.31 8.50
C HIS A 174 -3.15 -13.39 7.57
N LYS A 175 -3.65 -14.47 8.17
CA LYS A 175 -4.31 -15.59 7.48
C LYS A 175 -5.80 -15.52 7.70
#